data_064c05f538e06bd7fbdae2abb1df8e72
#
_entry.id   064c05f538e06bd7fbdae2abb1df8e72
#
_cell.length_a   1.000
_cell.length_b   1.000
_cell.length_c   1.000
_cell.angle_alpha   90.00
_cell.angle_beta   90.00
_cell.angle_gamma   90.00
#
_symmetry.space_group_name_H-M   'P 1'
#
loop_
_entity.id
_entity.type
_entity.pdbx_description
1 polymer ?
#
loop_
_entity_poly.entity_id
_entity_poly.type
_entity_poly.pdbx_seq_one_letter_code
_entity_poly.pdbx_strand_id
1 'polypeptide(L)'
;PRKGKVIKKQEILLVDGNALYKRGFIGAKNQYNSEGKPIGGIYQFLTVLRKLLEDNLYHKVFVFWDGNFSGKLRWNFYKDYKSNRGKDYINGTKPDDYNEVIQRGMVFNYLEELFVRQLLHPEVESDDFIAYYCSIKKSNEKITIVTSDRDLCQLINEDVRIYLLDKKEYLTNSNYNNFFKHHLDNSALIKIIAGDDSDCIKGISGIKETTLLKHFPELMEKKVDLEFILERANQIQNERLSNKKKPLKALDNIINSNTLGIQGKDIYEINRKLVDLSVPLLTEDALEQVEELIDSPLSEDRSIKEVYRMLKGDGIDKVLGEYRFNDYLLPFKRLIEREKNNKFK
;
A
#
# COMPACT_ATOMS: atom_id res chain seq x y z
N PRO A 1 24.04 18.97 -32.56
CA PRO A 1 22.96 18.42 -31.72
C PRO A 1 23.56 17.95 -30.40
N ARG A 2 23.29 18.70 -29.31
CA ARG A 2 23.69 18.30 -27.97
C ARG A 2 22.91 17.03 -27.61
N LYS A 3 23.60 15.91 -27.44
CA LYS A 3 23.02 14.69 -26.84
C LYS A 3 22.47 15.09 -25.46
N GLY A 4 21.18 15.10 -25.30
CA GLY A 4 20.54 15.32 -24.01
C GLY A 4 21.14 14.35 -22.99
N LYS A 5 21.63 14.87 -21.86
CA LYS A 5 22.05 14.04 -20.73
C LYS A 5 20.83 13.20 -20.32
N VAL A 6 20.87 11.90 -20.54
CA VAL A 6 19.85 10.98 -19.96
C VAL A 6 20.01 11.09 -18.45
N ILE A 7 19.11 11.79 -17.79
CA ILE A 7 19.07 11.87 -16.34
C ILE A 7 18.69 10.47 -15.85
N LYS A 8 19.63 9.80 -15.20
CA LYS A 8 19.39 8.47 -14.62
C LYS A 8 18.38 8.66 -13.47
N LYS A 9 17.21 8.03 -13.58
CA LYS A 9 16.17 8.10 -12.54
C LYS A 9 16.68 7.44 -11.26
N GLN A 10 16.27 7.99 -10.12
CA GLN A 10 16.53 7.42 -8.80
C GLN A 10 15.43 6.42 -8.45
N GLU A 11 15.80 5.21 -8.09
CA GLU A 11 14.87 4.17 -7.66
C GLU A 11 14.57 4.34 -6.16
N ILE A 12 13.29 4.47 -5.82
CA ILE A 12 12.79 4.63 -4.45
C ILE A 12 11.93 3.41 -4.09
N LEU A 13 12.12 2.87 -2.91
CA LEU A 13 11.31 1.78 -2.38
C LEU A 13 10.39 2.32 -1.27
N LEU A 14 9.08 2.19 -1.46
CA LEU A 14 8.07 2.46 -0.46
C LEU A 14 7.47 1.14 0.01
N VAL A 15 7.50 0.88 1.29
CA VAL A 15 7.05 -0.40 1.86
C VAL A 15 5.87 -0.15 2.78
N ASP A 16 4.76 -0.83 2.51
CA ASP A 16 3.69 -1.04 3.47
C ASP A 16 4.23 -1.99 4.56
N GLY A 17 4.62 -1.39 5.69
CA GLY A 17 5.29 -2.09 6.77
C GLY A 17 4.42 -3.16 7.41
N ASN A 18 3.13 -2.87 7.58
CA ASN A 18 2.19 -3.80 8.18
C ASN A 18 1.92 -5.01 7.28
N ALA A 19 1.72 -4.79 5.97
CA ALA A 19 1.50 -5.89 5.03
C ALA A 19 2.73 -6.81 4.95
N LEU A 20 3.93 -6.24 4.83
CA LEU A 20 5.15 -7.02 4.77
C LEU A 20 5.40 -7.79 6.08
N TYR A 21 5.24 -7.11 7.23
CA TYR A 21 5.49 -7.72 8.53
C TYR A 21 4.51 -8.85 8.85
N LYS A 22 3.19 -8.59 8.74
CA LYS A 22 2.15 -9.59 9.02
C LYS A 22 2.30 -10.83 8.16
N ARG A 23 2.57 -10.64 6.87
CA ARG A 23 2.81 -11.77 5.97
C ARG A 23 4.02 -12.60 6.39
N GLY A 24 5.13 -11.96 6.74
CA GLY A 24 6.34 -12.62 7.22
C GLY A 24 6.11 -13.35 8.53
N PHE A 25 5.48 -12.68 9.49
CA PHE A 25 5.16 -13.24 10.81
C PHE A 25 4.25 -14.47 10.72
N ILE A 26 3.15 -14.41 9.97
CA ILE A 26 2.23 -15.54 9.80
C ILE A 26 2.93 -16.70 9.09
N GLY A 27 3.70 -16.43 8.05
CA GLY A 27 4.41 -17.45 7.27
C GLY A 27 5.52 -18.16 8.01
N ALA A 28 6.09 -17.54 9.05
CA ALA A 28 7.21 -18.06 9.85
C ALA A 28 6.91 -18.10 11.36
N LYS A 29 5.63 -18.20 11.72
CA LYS A 29 5.16 -18.17 13.11
C LYS A 29 5.88 -19.17 14.03
N ASN A 30 6.30 -20.32 13.51
CA ASN A 30 6.95 -21.39 14.24
C ASN A 30 8.49 -21.37 14.08
N GLN A 31 9.08 -20.28 13.63
CA GLN A 31 10.53 -20.14 13.50
C GLN A 31 11.12 -19.55 14.78
N TYR A 32 12.00 -20.32 15.41
CA TYR A 32 12.67 -19.96 16.67
C TYR A 32 14.18 -20.01 16.49
N ASN A 33 14.91 -19.23 17.29
CA ASN A 33 16.34 -19.34 17.40
C ASN A 33 16.73 -20.55 18.29
N SER A 34 18.03 -20.80 18.47
CA SER A 34 18.54 -21.91 19.29
C SER A 34 18.18 -21.80 20.78
N GLU A 35 17.74 -20.63 21.25
CA GLU A 35 17.33 -20.37 22.64
C GLU A 35 15.80 -20.44 22.81
N GLY A 36 15.05 -20.81 21.75
CA GLY A 36 13.59 -20.89 21.78
C GLY A 36 12.89 -19.53 21.67
N LYS A 37 13.58 -18.45 21.30
CA LYS A 37 12.96 -17.14 21.05
C LYS A 37 12.37 -17.12 19.64
N PRO A 38 11.12 -16.63 19.47
CA PRO A 38 10.52 -16.50 18.15
C PRO A 38 11.22 -15.40 17.35
N ILE A 39 11.65 -15.71 16.13
CA ILE A 39 12.41 -14.81 15.25
C ILE A 39 11.81 -14.71 13.84
N GLY A 40 10.76 -15.47 13.56
CA GLY A 40 10.24 -15.62 12.21
C GLY A 40 9.80 -14.32 11.55
N GLY A 41 9.14 -13.43 12.29
CA GLY A 41 8.71 -12.13 11.78
C GLY A 41 9.88 -11.25 11.36
N ILE A 42 10.90 -11.16 12.21
CA ILE A 42 12.12 -10.38 11.94
C ILE A 42 12.86 -10.97 10.72
N TYR A 43 13.12 -12.27 10.78
CA TYR A 43 13.87 -12.96 9.72
C TYR A 43 13.20 -12.80 8.34
N GLN A 44 11.90 -13.01 8.27
CA GLN A 44 11.17 -12.91 6.99
C GLN A 44 11.09 -11.48 6.49
N PHE A 45 10.83 -10.51 7.37
CA PHE A 45 10.81 -9.10 6.97
C PHE A 45 12.14 -8.70 6.35
N LEU A 46 13.23 -8.93 7.06
CA LEU A 46 14.58 -8.59 6.59
C LEU A 46 14.97 -9.39 5.32
N THR A 47 14.56 -10.65 5.20
CA THR A 47 14.87 -11.49 4.03
C THR A 47 14.14 -11.00 2.78
N VAL A 48 12.87 -10.60 2.87
CA VAL A 48 12.13 -10.04 1.74
C VAL A 48 12.72 -8.69 1.34
N LEU A 49 12.97 -7.81 2.32
CA LEU A 49 13.59 -6.51 2.05
C LEU A 49 14.97 -6.68 1.40
N ARG A 50 15.81 -7.58 1.94
CA ARG A 50 17.10 -7.93 1.36
C ARG A 50 16.98 -8.33 -0.10
N LYS A 51 16.05 -9.23 -0.42
CA LYS A 51 15.84 -9.70 -1.79
C LYS A 51 15.48 -8.55 -2.74
N LEU A 52 14.59 -7.68 -2.32
CA LEU A 52 14.21 -6.49 -3.12
C LEU A 52 15.41 -5.57 -3.38
N LEU A 53 16.28 -5.39 -2.36
CA LEU A 53 17.52 -4.61 -2.47
C LEU A 53 18.59 -5.29 -3.33
N GLU A 54 18.58 -6.62 -3.44
CA GLU A 54 19.46 -7.40 -4.31
C GLU A 54 19.03 -7.31 -5.78
N ASP A 55 17.73 -7.43 -6.01
CA ASP A 55 17.13 -7.42 -7.35
C ASP A 55 17.17 -6.02 -8.00
N ASN A 56 17.22 -4.95 -7.19
CA ASN A 56 17.16 -3.58 -7.68
C ASN A 56 18.09 -2.64 -6.88
N LEU A 57 18.60 -1.61 -7.56
CA LEU A 57 19.49 -0.60 -6.97
C LEU A 57 18.68 0.59 -6.42
N TYR A 58 18.00 0.40 -5.30
CA TYR A 58 17.29 1.51 -4.64
C TYR A 58 18.27 2.53 -4.04
N HIS A 59 17.87 3.82 -4.13
CA HIS A 59 18.60 4.96 -3.58
C HIS A 59 18.10 5.33 -2.19
N LYS A 60 16.79 5.19 -1.97
CA LYS A 60 16.14 5.43 -0.67
C LYS A 60 15.10 4.34 -0.42
N VAL A 61 14.92 4.00 0.84
CA VAL A 61 13.89 3.07 1.31
C VAL A 61 13.08 3.74 2.41
N PHE A 62 11.76 3.71 2.26
CA PHE A 62 10.80 4.18 3.25
C PHE A 62 9.89 3.04 3.67
N VAL A 63 9.63 2.91 4.96
CA VAL A 63 8.65 1.98 5.51
C VAL A 63 7.61 2.78 6.25
N PHE A 64 6.37 2.69 5.81
CA PHE A 64 5.23 3.33 6.45
C PHE A 64 4.43 2.29 7.22
N TRP A 65 4.02 2.65 8.44
CA TRP A 65 3.34 1.77 9.36
C TRP A 65 1.99 2.34 9.77
N ASP A 66 0.98 1.46 9.89
CA ASP A 66 -0.29 1.84 10.49
C ASP A 66 -0.13 1.99 12.00
N GLY A 67 -0.64 3.08 12.53
CA GLY A 67 -0.77 3.28 13.96
C GLY A 67 -2.02 2.62 14.53
N ASN A 68 -2.17 2.66 15.84
CA ASN A 68 -3.27 2.01 16.55
C ASN A 68 -4.66 2.58 16.19
N PHE A 69 -4.71 3.81 15.74
CA PHE A 69 -5.94 4.53 15.35
C PHE A 69 -5.91 4.96 13.89
N SER A 70 -5.17 4.26 13.04
CA SER A 70 -4.93 4.68 11.65
C SER A 70 -6.21 4.87 10.84
N GLY A 71 -7.30 4.14 11.16
CA GLY A 71 -8.61 4.35 10.55
C GLY A 71 -9.40 5.57 11.03
N LYS A 72 -8.90 6.33 12.01
CA LYS A 72 -9.66 7.40 12.71
C LYS A 72 -10.18 8.47 11.76
N LEU A 73 -9.39 8.90 10.78
CA LEU A 73 -9.80 9.92 9.82
C LEU A 73 -11.01 9.44 9.01
N ARG A 74 -11.03 8.18 8.59
CA ARG A 74 -12.15 7.57 7.86
C ARG A 74 -13.36 7.33 8.78
N TRP A 75 -13.18 6.91 10.04
CA TRP A 75 -14.28 6.74 11.01
C TRP A 75 -14.99 8.03 11.36
N ASN A 76 -14.34 9.18 11.23
CA ASN A 76 -14.97 10.47 11.51
C ASN A 76 -16.18 10.73 10.61
N PHE A 77 -16.17 10.24 9.38
CA PHE A 77 -17.28 10.41 8.44
C PHE A 77 -17.98 9.11 8.03
N TYR A 78 -17.36 7.93 8.26
CA TYR A 78 -17.97 6.64 7.98
C TYR A 78 -17.68 5.61 9.07
N LYS A 79 -18.61 5.45 9.99
CA LYS A 79 -18.44 4.64 11.21
C LYS A 79 -18.31 3.14 10.99
N ASP A 80 -18.81 2.65 9.84
CA ASP A 80 -18.73 1.22 9.50
C ASP A 80 -17.37 0.83 8.88
N TYR A 81 -16.49 1.79 8.58
CA TYR A 81 -15.18 1.51 7.99
C TYR A 81 -14.40 0.49 8.82
N LYS A 82 -14.01 -0.62 8.20
CA LYS A 82 -13.27 -1.74 8.83
C LYS A 82 -13.92 -2.28 10.13
N SER A 83 -15.24 -2.12 10.30
CA SER A 83 -15.98 -2.56 11.49
C SER A 83 -15.93 -4.08 11.72
N ASN A 84 -15.66 -4.87 10.68
CA ASN A 84 -15.43 -6.31 10.73
C ASN A 84 -14.12 -6.68 11.47
N ARG A 85 -13.21 -5.74 11.69
CA ARG A 85 -11.96 -5.96 12.43
C ARG A 85 -12.17 -5.92 13.96
N GLY A 86 -13.40 -5.67 14.42
CA GLY A 86 -13.82 -5.66 15.81
C GLY A 86 -13.58 -4.33 16.53
N LYS A 87 -14.28 -4.15 17.67
CA LYS A 87 -14.21 -2.92 18.46
C LYS A 87 -12.80 -2.64 19.00
N ASP A 88 -12.05 -3.69 19.29
CA ASP A 88 -10.69 -3.57 19.80
C ASP A 88 -9.75 -2.94 18.76
N TYR A 89 -9.97 -3.23 17.46
CA TYR A 89 -9.24 -2.56 16.39
C TYR A 89 -9.59 -1.06 16.31
N ILE A 90 -10.88 -0.72 16.40
CA ILE A 90 -11.36 0.68 16.35
C ILE A 90 -10.84 1.49 17.54
N ASN A 91 -10.76 0.87 18.72
CA ASN A 91 -10.30 1.52 19.95
C ASN A 91 -8.78 1.40 20.15
N GLY A 92 -8.05 0.75 19.26
CA GLY A 92 -6.61 0.50 19.41
C GLY A 92 -6.27 -0.46 20.58
N THR A 93 -7.24 -1.23 21.07
CA THR A 93 -7.09 -2.06 22.28
C THR A 93 -6.97 -3.54 22.01
N LYS A 94 -6.96 -3.97 20.72
CA LYS A 94 -6.79 -5.37 20.39
C LYS A 94 -5.44 -5.85 20.95
N PRO A 95 -5.43 -6.83 21.85
CA PRO A 95 -4.18 -7.43 22.27
C PRO A 95 -3.56 -8.12 21.06
N ASP A 96 -2.50 -7.52 20.54
CA ASP A 96 -1.64 -8.21 19.59
C ASP A 96 -1.03 -9.43 20.28
N ASP A 97 -0.75 -10.47 19.50
CA ASP A 97 0.10 -11.55 19.99
C ASP A 97 1.38 -10.92 20.57
N TYR A 98 1.69 -11.20 21.84
CA TYR A 98 2.84 -10.63 22.52
C TYR A 98 4.14 -10.78 21.70
N ASN A 99 4.30 -11.93 21.05
CA ASN A 99 5.44 -12.19 20.18
C ASN A 99 5.39 -11.35 18.89
N GLU A 100 4.20 -11.05 18.37
CA GLU A 100 4.02 -10.18 17.22
C GLU A 100 4.50 -8.76 17.53
N VAL A 101 4.07 -8.21 18.65
CA VAL A 101 4.45 -6.86 19.10
C VAL A 101 5.95 -6.73 19.31
N ILE A 102 6.55 -7.69 20.04
CA ILE A 102 7.99 -7.68 20.32
C ILE A 102 8.80 -7.75 19.02
N GLN A 103 8.49 -8.71 18.15
CA GLN A 103 9.26 -8.87 16.92
C GLN A 103 9.09 -7.67 15.98
N ARG A 104 7.91 -7.06 15.94
CA ARG A 104 7.68 -5.81 15.19
C ARG A 104 8.55 -4.68 15.73
N GLY A 105 8.60 -4.50 17.05
CA GLY A 105 9.50 -3.53 17.71
C GLY A 105 10.97 -3.78 17.37
N MET A 106 11.39 -5.04 17.32
CA MET A 106 12.75 -5.39 16.91
C MET A 106 13.00 -5.04 15.45
N VAL A 107 12.02 -5.24 14.54
CA VAL A 107 12.13 -4.82 13.14
C VAL A 107 12.37 -3.31 13.04
N PHE A 108 11.68 -2.48 13.82
CA PHE A 108 11.93 -1.03 13.85
C PHE A 108 13.40 -0.72 14.15
N ASN A 109 13.98 -1.37 15.16
CA ASN A 109 15.37 -1.16 15.54
C ASN A 109 16.35 -1.58 14.41
N TYR A 110 16.09 -2.73 13.76
CA TYR A 110 16.90 -3.16 12.61
C TYR A 110 16.86 -2.17 11.46
N LEU A 111 15.66 -1.69 11.12
CA LEU A 111 15.49 -0.76 10.00
C LEU A 111 16.18 0.59 10.27
N GLU A 112 16.20 1.03 11.52
CA GLU A 112 16.89 2.22 11.92
C GLU A 112 18.38 2.13 11.65
N GLU A 113 19.03 1.04 12.07
CA GLU A 113 20.44 0.78 11.80
C GLU A 113 20.74 0.52 10.31
N LEU A 114 19.76 0.04 9.55
CA LEU A 114 19.89 -0.23 8.11
C LEU A 114 19.71 1.00 7.22
N PHE A 115 19.62 2.19 7.77
CA PHE A 115 19.40 3.44 7.02
C PHE A 115 18.08 3.44 6.24
N VAL A 116 17.07 2.82 6.80
CA VAL A 116 15.69 2.82 6.29
C VAL A 116 14.91 3.90 7.02
N ARG A 117 14.24 4.74 6.27
CA ARG A 117 13.34 5.76 6.80
C ARG A 117 12.04 5.13 7.21
N GLN A 118 11.55 5.44 8.40
CA GLN A 118 10.32 4.88 8.94
C GLN A 118 9.39 5.96 9.44
N LEU A 119 8.09 5.78 9.22
CA LEU A 119 7.06 6.62 9.80
C LEU A 119 5.90 5.76 10.27
N LEU A 120 5.51 5.98 11.52
CA LEU A 120 4.30 5.48 12.13
C LEU A 120 3.57 6.67 12.72
N HIS A 121 2.37 6.95 12.23
CA HIS A 121 1.50 7.96 12.82
C HIS A 121 0.26 7.28 13.43
N PRO A 122 -0.19 7.70 14.65
CA PRO A 122 -1.28 7.01 15.33
C PRO A 122 -2.60 7.00 14.55
N GLU A 123 -2.90 8.04 13.78
CA GLU A 123 -4.22 8.28 13.17
C GLU A 123 -4.25 8.16 11.64
N VAL A 124 -3.09 7.96 10.98
CA VAL A 124 -2.97 7.93 9.52
C VAL A 124 -2.58 6.53 9.06
N GLU A 125 -3.20 6.05 7.99
CA GLU A 125 -2.87 4.76 7.39
C GLU A 125 -1.61 4.86 6.53
N SER A 126 -0.85 3.75 6.47
CA SER A 126 0.36 3.64 5.64
C SER A 126 0.11 3.96 4.16
N ASP A 127 -1.07 3.60 3.67
CA ASP A 127 -1.48 3.82 2.28
C ASP A 127 -1.58 5.32 1.94
N ASP A 128 -2.03 6.14 2.89
CA ASP A 128 -2.13 7.59 2.70
C ASP A 128 -0.73 8.23 2.62
N PHE A 129 0.24 7.77 3.42
CA PHE A 129 1.63 8.22 3.30
C PHE A 129 2.27 7.78 1.97
N ILE A 130 2.03 6.55 1.55
CA ILE A 130 2.52 6.03 0.26
C ILE A 130 1.94 6.86 -0.88
N ALA A 131 0.62 7.10 -0.85
CA ALA A 131 -0.06 7.91 -1.85
C ALA A 131 0.45 9.35 -1.88
N TYR A 132 0.66 9.95 -0.71
CA TYR A 132 1.23 11.28 -0.59
C TYR A 132 2.63 11.34 -1.23
N TYR A 133 3.53 10.41 -0.89
CA TYR A 133 4.86 10.37 -1.51
C TYR A 133 4.77 10.28 -3.03
N CYS A 134 3.89 9.41 -3.55
CA CYS A 134 3.69 9.27 -4.99
C CYS A 134 3.20 10.57 -5.65
N SER A 135 2.40 11.38 -4.95
CA SER A 135 1.88 12.65 -5.47
C SER A 135 2.94 13.74 -5.57
N ILE A 136 3.91 13.74 -4.65
CA ILE A 136 4.97 14.76 -4.58
C ILE A 136 6.32 14.29 -5.18
N LYS A 137 6.38 13.05 -5.69
CA LYS A 137 7.62 12.48 -6.23
C LYS A 137 8.31 13.41 -7.22
N LYS A 138 9.62 13.42 -7.21
CA LYS A 138 10.42 14.20 -8.17
C LYS A 138 10.36 13.55 -9.57
N SER A 139 10.49 14.36 -10.61
CA SER A 139 10.44 13.87 -12.00
C SER A 139 11.55 12.87 -12.36
N ASN A 140 12.64 12.88 -11.60
CA ASN A 140 13.77 11.96 -11.74
C ASN A 140 13.66 10.74 -10.82
N GLU A 141 12.51 10.49 -10.18
CA GLU A 141 12.29 9.33 -9.32
C GLU A 141 11.42 8.28 -9.99
N LYS A 142 11.77 7.01 -9.76
CA LYS A 142 10.94 5.83 -10.01
C LYS A 142 10.64 5.15 -8.69
N ILE A 143 9.38 4.79 -8.51
CA ILE A 143 8.88 4.22 -7.25
C ILE A 143 8.52 2.75 -7.43
N THR A 144 8.95 1.94 -6.48
CA THR A 144 8.41 0.59 -6.27
C THR A 144 7.69 0.57 -4.93
N ILE A 145 6.39 0.28 -4.93
CA ILE A 145 5.59 0.08 -3.73
C ILE A 145 5.57 -1.42 -3.41
N VAL A 146 5.80 -1.78 -2.16
CA VAL A 146 5.76 -3.18 -1.67
C VAL A 146 4.54 -3.34 -0.78
N THR A 147 3.56 -4.11 -1.23
CA THR A 147 2.32 -4.33 -0.49
C THR A 147 1.62 -5.63 -0.90
N SER A 148 0.65 -6.08 -0.13
CA SER A 148 -0.37 -7.06 -0.52
C SER A 148 -1.72 -6.42 -0.81
N ASP A 149 -1.85 -5.11 -0.55
CA ASP A 149 -3.09 -4.38 -0.76
C ASP A 149 -3.23 -3.96 -2.23
N ARG A 150 -4.37 -4.30 -2.82
CA ARG A 150 -4.67 -3.98 -4.21
C ARG A 150 -5.17 -2.54 -4.40
N ASP A 151 -5.51 -1.86 -3.32
CA ASP A 151 -5.97 -0.47 -3.38
C ASP A 151 -4.86 0.46 -3.83
N LEU A 152 -3.63 0.15 -3.42
CA LEU A 152 -2.45 0.86 -3.89
C LEU A 152 -2.18 0.71 -5.39
N CYS A 153 -2.85 -0.26 -6.08
CA CYS A 153 -2.71 -0.41 -7.53
C CYS A 153 -3.19 0.82 -8.31
N GLN A 154 -4.08 1.63 -7.74
CA GLN A 154 -4.50 2.90 -8.36
C GLN A 154 -3.39 3.94 -8.51
N LEU A 155 -2.25 3.75 -7.82
CA LEU A 155 -1.09 4.65 -7.89
C LEU A 155 -0.14 4.30 -9.05
N ILE A 156 -0.35 3.17 -9.73
CA ILE A 156 0.51 2.72 -10.82
C ILE A 156 0.47 3.71 -11.98
N ASN A 157 1.65 4.03 -12.51
CA ASN A 157 1.84 4.82 -13.72
C ASN A 157 3.19 4.46 -14.37
N GLU A 158 3.69 5.28 -15.30
CA GLU A 158 4.97 5.02 -15.97
C GLU A 158 6.19 4.98 -15.02
N ASP A 159 6.10 5.68 -13.89
CA ASP A 159 7.17 5.80 -12.91
C ASP A 159 6.88 5.11 -11.58
N VAL A 160 5.68 4.56 -11.40
CA VAL A 160 5.25 3.85 -10.19
C VAL A 160 4.82 2.44 -10.54
N ARG A 161 5.44 1.46 -9.90
CA ARG A 161 5.09 0.05 -9.99
C ARG A 161 4.87 -0.53 -8.60
N ILE A 162 4.20 -1.68 -8.52
CA ILE A 162 3.96 -2.39 -7.27
C ILE A 162 4.65 -3.75 -7.30
N TYR A 163 5.28 -4.12 -6.18
CA TYR A 163 5.66 -5.49 -5.91
C TYR A 163 4.59 -6.13 -5.03
N LEU A 164 3.80 -7.03 -5.61
CA LEU A 164 2.75 -7.75 -4.92
C LEU A 164 3.33 -8.88 -4.07
N LEU A 165 3.22 -8.75 -2.75
CA LEU A 165 3.76 -9.71 -1.78
C LEU A 165 3.14 -11.11 -1.91
N ASP A 166 1.86 -11.21 -2.26
CA ASP A 166 1.13 -12.47 -2.41
C ASP A 166 1.53 -13.24 -3.69
N LYS A 167 1.85 -12.52 -4.74
CA LYS A 167 2.28 -13.08 -6.04
C LYS A 167 3.79 -13.16 -6.19
N LYS A 168 4.54 -12.36 -5.44
CA LYS A 168 5.99 -12.14 -5.60
C LYS A 168 6.35 -11.65 -7.01
N GLU A 169 5.49 -10.82 -7.58
CA GLU A 169 5.58 -10.31 -8.94
C GLU A 169 5.45 -8.79 -8.97
N TYR A 170 6.08 -8.17 -9.97
CA TYR A 170 5.93 -6.75 -10.24
C TYR A 170 4.71 -6.48 -11.09
N LEU A 171 3.83 -5.63 -10.60
CA LEU A 171 2.68 -5.09 -11.30
C LEU A 171 3.02 -3.70 -11.83
N THR A 172 2.84 -3.52 -13.12
CA THR A 172 3.16 -2.28 -13.87
C THR A 172 1.98 -1.90 -14.75
N ASN A 173 1.99 -0.71 -15.31
CA ASN A 173 0.98 -0.30 -16.29
C ASN A 173 0.89 -1.30 -17.47
N SER A 174 2.01 -1.84 -17.93
CA SER A 174 2.05 -2.73 -19.12
C SER A 174 1.47 -4.13 -18.88
N ASN A 175 1.48 -4.63 -17.64
CA ASN A 175 0.97 -5.97 -17.32
C ASN A 175 -0.28 -5.96 -16.41
N TYR A 176 -0.84 -4.79 -16.12
CA TYR A 176 -1.99 -4.62 -15.23
C TYR A 176 -3.17 -5.52 -15.62
N ASN A 177 -3.49 -5.60 -16.90
CA ASN A 177 -4.60 -6.39 -17.42
C ASN A 177 -4.42 -7.93 -17.29
N ASN A 178 -3.22 -8.40 -16.91
CA ASN A 178 -3.02 -9.81 -16.54
C ASN A 178 -3.60 -10.14 -15.17
N PHE A 179 -3.82 -9.12 -14.33
CA PHE A 179 -4.29 -9.24 -12.95
C PHE A 179 -5.73 -8.75 -12.77
N PHE A 180 -6.14 -7.75 -13.54
CA PHE A 180 -7.43 -7.09 -13.42
C PHE A 180 -8.14 -7.02 -14.78
N LYS A 181 -9.47 -7.09 -14.74
CA LYS A 181 -10.30 -7.03 -15.95
C LYS A 181 -10.63 -5.61 -16.40
N HIS A 182 -10.49 -4.64 -15.50
CA HIS A 182 -10.78 -3.24 -15.78
C HIS A 182 -9.51 -2.46 -16.11
N HIS A 183 -9.69 -1.31 -16.80
CA HIS A 183 -8.58 -0.39 -17.03
C HIS A 183 -8.05 0.17 -15.73
N LEU A 184 -6.74 0.37 -15.63
CA LEU A 184 -6.04 0.83 -14.42
C LEU A 184 -6.67 2.07 -13.80
N ASP A 185 -6.94 3.11 -14.61
CA ASP A 185 -7.48 4.39 -14.14
C ASP A 185 -8.91 4.28 -13.58
N ASN A 186 -9.59 3.16 -13.74
CA ASN A 186 -10.94 2.93 -13.24
C ASN A 186 -10.96 2.17 -11.90
N SER A 187 -9.81 1.80 -11.35
CA SER A 187 -9.70 1.01 -10.12
C SER A 187 -10.44 1.66 -8.95
N ALA A 188 -10.19 2.95 -8.69
CA ALA A 188 -10.90 3.71 -7.66
C ALA A 188 -12.40 3.86 -7.97
N LEU A 189 -12.77 4.20 -9.22
CA LEU A 189 -14.17 4.39 -9.63
C LEU A 189 -15.01 3.13 -9.40
N ILE A 190 -14.47 1.96 -9.73
CA ILE A 190 -15.15 0.68 -9.50
C ILE A 190 -15.48 0.51 -8.01
N LYS A 191 -14.52 0.77 -7.12
CA LYS A 191 -14.74 0.68 -5.67
C LYS A 191 -15.69 1.77 -5.15
N ILE A 192 -15.65 2.97 -5.70
CA ILE A 192 -16.62 4.03 -5.37
C ILE A 192 -18.04 3.57 -5.61
N ILE A 193 -18.29 2.83 -6.70
CA ILE A 193 -19.64 2.37 -7.08
C ILE A 193 -19.98 1.02 -6.45
N ALA A 194 -19.09 0.05 -6.52
CA ALA A 194 -19.34 -1.32 -6.05
C ALA A 194 -19.13 -1.51 -4.54
N GLY A 195 -18.46 -0.57 -3.89
CA GLY A 195 -18.00 -0.70 -2.50
C GLY A 195 -16.84 -1.66 -2.34
N ASP A 196 -16.47 -1.90 -1.09
CA ASP A 196 -15.44 -2.85 -0.69
C ASP A 196 -15.89 -3.62 0.56
N ASP A 197 -16.21 -4.90 0.39
CA ASP A 197 -16.69 -5.74 1.49
C ASP A 197 -15.57 -6.00 2.54
N SER A 198 -14.29 -5.98 2.11
CA SER A 198 -13.15 -6.22 3.01
C SER A 198 -12.97 -5.09 4.04
N ASP A 199 -13.28 -3.87 3.64
CA ASP A 199 -13.22 -2.67 4.47
C ASP A 199 -14.61 -2.18 4.94
N CYS A 200 -15.64 -3.02 4.77
CA CYS A 200 -17.03 -2.72 5.13
C CYS A 200 -17.60 -1.48 4.42
N ILE A 201 -17.05 -1.11 3.27
CA ILE A 201 -17.53 0.02 2.47
C ILE A 201 -18.71 -0.44 1.63
N LYS A 202 -19.88 0.11 1.89
CA LYS A 202 -21.11 -0.21 1.14
C LYS A 202 -21.06 0.43 -0.24
N GLY A 203 -21.31 -0.38 -1.26
CA GLY A 203 -21.53 0.11 -2.64
C GLY A 203 -23.01 0.23 -2.97
N ILE A 204 -23.27 0.55 -4.22
CA ILE A 204 -24.62 0.59 -4.77
C ILE A 204 -25.28 -0.79 -4.69
N SER A 205 -26.52 -0.83 -4.23
CA SER A 205 -27.24 -2.09 -3.98
C SER A 205 -27.35 -2.95 -5.24
N GLY A 206 -26.87 -4.21 -5.12
CA GLY A 206 -26.85 -5.19 -6.20
C GLY A 206 -25.77 -4.96 -7.26
N ILE A 207 -24.83 -4.04 -7.01
CA ILE A 207 -23.72 -3.77 -7.91
C ILE A 207 -22.42 -4.34 -7.34
N LYS A 208 -21.76 -5.17 -8.13
CA LYS A 208 -20.40 -5.65 -7.94
C LYS A 208 -19.58 -5.34 -9.19
N GLU A 209 -18.27 -5.43 -9.12
CA GLU A 209 -17.38 -5.20 -10.27
C GLU A 209 -17.85 -5.94 -11.52
N THR A 210 -18.20 -7.22 -11.40
CA THR A 210 -18.67 -8.03 -12.53
C THR A 210 -19.95 -7.47 -13.17
N THR A 211 -20.84 -6.87 -12.37
CA THR A 211 -22.05 -6.22 -12.85
C THR A 211 -21.73 -4.92 -13.59
N LEU A 212 -20.77 -4.13 -13.04
CA LEU A 212 -20.31 -2.91 -13.69
C LEU A 212 -19.69 -3.21 -15.05
N LEU A 213 -18.73 -4.13 -15.12
CA LEU A 213 -18.06 -4.48 -16.37
C LEU A 213 -19.00 -5.06 -17.43
N LYS A 214 -20.07 -5.74 -16.99
CA LYS A 214 -21.12 -6.25 -17.90
C LYS A 214 -21.96 -5.13 -18.53
N HIS A 215 -22.29 -4.11 -17.77
CA HIS A 215 -23.16 -2.99 -18.26
C HIS A 215 -22.36 -1.85 -18.86
N PHE A 216 -21.10 -1.71 -18.46
CA PHE A 216 -20.20 -0.64 -18.89
C PHE A 216 -18.86 -1.23 -19.34
N PRO A 217 -18.82 -1.89 -20.53
CA PRO A 217 -17.59 -2.50 -21.04
C PRO A 217 -16.46 -1.48 -21.26
N GLU A 218 -16.78 -0.20 -21.42
CA GLU A 218 -15.84 0.90 -21.53
C GLU A 218 -14.88 0.98 -20.32
N LEU A 219 -15.31 0.49 -19.15
CA LEU A 219 -14.47 0.38 -17.95
C LEU A 219 -13.25 -0.54 -18.15
N MET A 220 -13.31 -1.48 -19.12
CA MET A 220 -12.21 -2.36 -19.45
C MET A 220 -11.23 -1.74 -20.45
N GLU A 221 -11.68 -0.79 -21.26
CA GLU A 221 -10.96 -0.30 -22.43
C GLU A 221 -10.25 1.04 -22.19
N LYS A 222 -10.87 1.92 -21.40
CA LYS A 222 -10.39 3.30 -21.23
C LYS A 222 -10.78 3.87 -19.87
N LYS A 223 -10.14 4.95 -19.50
CA LYS A 223 -10.54 5.77 -18.34
C LYS A 223 -11.94 6.35 -18.59
N VAL A 224 -12.80 6.21 -17.60
CA VAL A 224 -14.11 6.86 -17.53
C VAL A 224 -14.31 7.48 -16.13
N ASP A 225 -15.24 8.42 -16.03
CA ASP A 225 -15.62 9.02 -14.75
C ASP A 225 -17.04 8.62 -14.32
N LEU A 226 -17.44 9.07 -13.16
CA LEU A 226 -18.76 8.77 -12.61
C LEU A 226 -19.88 9.36 -13.47
N GLU A 227 -19.68 10.55 -14.03
CA GLU A 227 -20.68 11.24 -14.88
C GLU A 227 -20.97 10.40 -16.13
N PHE A 228 -19.92 9.90 -16.80
CA PHE A 228 -20.06 8.96 -17.90
C PHE A 228 -20.91 7.73 -17.52
N ILE A 229 -20.66 7.13 -16.35
CA ILE A 229 -21.40 5.96 -15.89
C ILE A 229 -22.88 6.29 -15.68
N LEU A 230 -23.19 7.44 -15.06
CA LEU A 230 -24.56 7.89 -14.82
C LEU A 230 -25.31 8.19 -16.12
N GLU A 231 -24.66 8.88 -17.06
CA GLU A 231 -25.23 9.16 -18.38
C GLU A 231 -25.50 7.89 -19.17
N ARG A 232 -24.51 6.98 -19.19
CA ARG A 232 -24.64 5.70 -19.90
C ARG A 232 -25.72 4.81 -19.31
N ALA A 233 -25.85 4.79 -17.97
CA ALA A 233 -26.94 4.09 -17.29
C ALA A 233 -28.31 4.62 -17.72
N ASN A 234 -28.49 5.95 -17.78
CA ASN A 234 -29.73 6.59 -18.26
C ASN A 234 -29.99 6.24 -19.72
N GLN A 235 -28.98 6.29 -20.60
CA GLN A 235 -29.14 5.91 -22.01
C GLN A 235 -29.65 4.49 -22.18
N ILE A 236 -29.02 3.52 -21.48
CA ILE A 236 -29.40 2.10 -21.52
C ILE A 236 -30.86 1.93 -21.04
N GLN A 237 -31.27 2.62 -19.95
CA GLN A 237 -32.64 2.56 -19.46
C GLN A 237 -33.66 3.12 -20.49
N ASN A 238 -33.35 4.24 -21.10
CA ASN A 238 -34.20 4.87 -22.14
C ASN A 238 -34.33 3.98 -23.40
N GLU A 239 -33.22 3.38 -23.86
CA GLU A 239 -33.24 2.42 -24.97
C GLU A 239 -34.11 1.19 -24.65
N ARG A 240 -34.07 0.70 -23.41
CA ARG A 240 -34.92 -0.42 -22.98
C ARG A 240 -36.39 -0.05 -22.98
N LEU A 241 -36.73 1.12 -22.44
CA LEU A 241 -38.11 1.62 -22.42
C LEU A 241 -38.67 1.81 -23.84
N SER A 242 -37.90 2.40 -24.75
CA SER A 242 -38.27 2.57 -26.16
C SER A 242 -38.50 1.21 -26.84
N ASN A 243 -37.77 0.18 -26.46
CA ASN A 243 -37.93 -1.18 -26.93
C ASN A 243 -38.95 -2.01 -26.11
N LYS A 244 -39.79 -1.37 -25.31
CA LYS A 244 -40.82 -2.01 -24.45
C LYS A 244 -40.26 -3.07 -23.50
N LYS A 245 -38.97 -2.96 -23.11
CA LYS A 245 -38.33 -3.82 -22.12
C LYS A 245 -38.39 -3.19 -20.74
N LYS A 246 -38.52 -4.01 -19.69
CA LYS A 246 -38.50 -3.53 -18.30
C LYS A 246 -37.15 -2.87 -17.96
N PRO A 247 -37.16 -1.77 -17.20
CA PRO A 247 -35.92 -1.20 -16.63
C PRO A 247 -35.10 -2.22 -15.84
N LEU A 248 -33.80 -1.99 -15.81
CA LEU A 248 -32.89 -2.82 -15.00
C LEU A 248 -32.73 -2.15 -13.62
N LYS A 249 -33.17 -2.86 -12.57
CA LYS A 249 -33.08 -2.36 -11.19
C LYS A 249 -31.64 -1.96 -10.80
N ALA A 250 -30.65 -2.67 -11.32
CA ALA A 250 -29.23 -2.35 -11.09
C ALA A 250 -28.88 -0.94 -11.59
N LEU A 251 -29.30 -0.59 -12.80
CA LEU A 251 -29.05 0.73 -13.38
C LEU A 251 -29.85 1.83 -12.67
N ASP A 252 -31.10 1.54 -12.28
CA ASP A 252 -31.88 2.47 -11.47
C ASP A 252 -31.20 2.76 -10.14
N ASN A 253 -30.60 1.73 -9.50
CA ASN A 253 -29.87 1.90 -8.26
C ASN A 253 -28.61 2.78 -8.45
N ILE A 254 -27.91 2.65 -9.59
CA ILE A 254 -26.76 3.51 -9.91
C ILE A 254 -27.23 4.95 -10.12
N ILE A 255 -28.26 5.19 -10.94
CA ILE A 255 -28.79 6.52 -11.26
C ILE A 255 -29.27 7.23 -9.99
N ASN A 256 -29.97 6.51 -9.11
CA ASN A 256 -30.55 7.05 -7.89
C ASN A 256 -29.63 6.92 -6.67
N SER A 257 -28.41 6.41 -6.83
CA SER A 257 -27.43 6.22 -5.75
C SER A 257 -27.97 5.38 -4.59
N ASN A 258 -28.72 4.32 -4.89
CA ASN A 258 -29.41 3.52 -3.87
C ASN A 258 -28.44 2.52 -3.21
N THR A 259 -28.34 2.60 -1.90
CA THR A 259 -27.62 1.63 -1.08
C THR A 259 -28.36 1.35 0.22
N LEU A 260 -28.04 0.24 0.89
CA LEU A 260 -28.64 -0.10 2.17
C LEU A 260 -28.15 0.85 3.27
N GLY A 261 -29.10 1.68 3.78
CA GLY A 261 -28.86 2.59 4.91
C GLY A 261 -28.29 3.96 4.56
N ILE A 262 -27.99 4.22 3.29
CA ILE A 262 -27.57 5.54 2.78
C ILE A 262 -28.34 5.78 1.49
N GLN A 263 -28.94 6.94 1.34
CA GLN A 263 -29.70 7.33 0.14
C GLN A 263 -29.11 8.61 -0.46
N GLY A 264 -29.21 8.71 -1.80
CA GLY A 264 -28.81 9.88 -2.54
C GLY A 264 -27.34 9.90 -2.97
N LYS A 265 -26.91 11.00 -3.56
CA LYS A 265 -25.56 11.16 -4.15
C LYS A 265 -24.43 11.10 -3.13
N ASP A 266 -24.73 11.24 -1.86
CA ASP A 266 -23.73 11.24 -0.78
C ASP A 266 -22.90 9.96 -0.70
N ILE A 267 -23.45 8.81 -1.15
CA ILE A 267 -22.70 7.54 -1.15
C ILE A 267 -21.47 7.60 -2.03
N TYR A 268 -21.53 8.23 -3.19
CA TYR A 268 -20.37 8.34 -4.08
C TYR A 268 -19.30 9.25 -3.49
N GLU A 269 -19.70 10.34 -2.85
CA GLU A 269 -18.77 11.25 -2.16
C GLU A 269 -18.14 10.59 -0.92
N ILE A 270 -18.92 9.85 -0.15
CA ILE A 270 -18.43 9.09 1.01
C ILE A 270 -17.41 8.05 0.52
N ASN A 271 -17.77 7.22 -0.46
CA ASN A 271 -16.90 6.17 -0.95
C ASN A 271 -15.64 6.74 -1.61
N ARG A 272 -15.75 7.87 -2.32
CA ARG A 272 -14.57 8.56 -2.87
C ARG A 272 -13.58 8.92 -1.78
N LYS A 273 -14.03 9.53 -0.69
CA LYS A 273 -13.17 9.87 0.46
C LYS A 273 -12.57 8.64 1.15
N LEU A 274 -13.22 7.47 1.04
CA LEU A 274 -12.73 6.25 1.66
C LEU A 274 -11.66 5.55 0.83
N VAL A 275 -11.78 5.57 -0.51
CA VAL A 275 -10.99 4.67 -1.38
C VAL A 275 -10.08 5.40 -2.37
N ASP A 276 -10.30 6.71 -2.63
CA ASP A 276 -9.52 7.44 -3.63
C ASP A 276 -8.22 7.98 -3.04
N LEU A 277 -7.12 7.31 -3.33
CA LEU A 277 -5.79 7.68 -2.88
C LEU A 277 -5.16 8.84 -3.68
N SER A 278 -5.87 9.39 -4.67
CA SER A 278 -5.41 10.63 -5.34
C SER A 278 -5.50 11.83 -4.41
N VAL A 279 -6.29 11.72 -3.32
CA VAL A 279 -6.42 12.73 -2.26
C VAL A 279 -6.20 12.02 -0.91
N PRO A 280 -4.94 11.74 -0.53
CA PRO A 280 -4.64 11.02 0.70
C PRO A 280 -5.09 11.80 1.94
N LEU A 281 -5.55 11.08 2.95
CA LEU A 281 -6.05 11.66 4.20
C LEU A 281 -4.89 11.78 5.20
N LEU A 282 -4.41 13.00 5.38
CA LEU A 282 -3.35 13.33 6.34
C LEU A 282 -3.84 14.39 7.31
N THR A 283 -3.36 14.33 8.55
CA THR A 283 -3.44 15.44 9.50
C THR A 283 -2.29 16.42 9.24
N GLU A 284 -2.38 17.65 9.73
CA GLU A 284 -1.32 18.66 9.56
C GLU A 284 0.02 18.17 10.12
N ASP A 285 0.00 17.59 11.32
CA ASP A 285 1.20 17.04 11.95
C ASP A 285 1.76 15.80 11.23
N ALA A 286 0.91 14.96 10.64
CA ALA A 286 1.35 13.83 9.81
C ALA A 286 2.02 14.31 8.51
N LEU A 287 1.50 15.39 7.92
CA LEU A 287 2.08 16.02 6.75
C LEU A 287 3.49 16.56 7.08
N GLU A 288 3.62 17.32 8.17
CA GLU A 288 4.93 17.82 8.63
C GLU A 288 5.92 16.67 8.87
N GLN A 289 5.50 15.61 9.54
CA GLN A 289 6.36 14.46 9.83
C GLN A 289 6.84 13.74 8.56
N VAL A 290 5.97 13.54 7.57
CA VAL A 290 6.38 12.86 6.32
C VAL A 290 7.29 13.73 5.48
N GLU A 291 7.07 15.04 5.42
CA GLU A 291 7.94 15.98 4.70
C GLU A 291 9.33 16.05 5.35
N GLU A 292 9.38 16.14 6.67
CA GLU A 292 10.63 16.07 7.43
C GLU A 292 11.36 14.76 7.15
N LEU A 293 10.67 13.62 7.20
CA LEU A 293 11.26 12.30 6.93
C LEU A 293 11.87 12.19 5.53
N ILE A 294 11.23 12.78 4.52
CA ILE A 294 11.69 12.73 3.12
C ILE A 294 12.97 13.51 2.93
N ASP A 295 13.10 14.66 3.56
CA ASP A 295 14.20 15.60 3.35
C ASP A 295 15.31 15.47 4.39
N SER A 296 15.05 14.89 5.57
CA SER A 296 16.04 14.75 6.62
C SER A 296 17.19 13.82 6.24
N PRO A 297 18.43 14.23 6.55
CA PRO A 297 19.56 13.32 6.46
C PRO A 297 19.43 12.20 7.49
N LEU A 298 19.82 10.99 7.12
CA LEU A 298 19.93 9.89 8.09
C LEU A 298 21.07 10.15 9.08
N SER A 299 20.86 9.71 10.33
CA SER A 299 21.88 9.80 11.40
C SER A 299 23.18 9.12 10.98
N GLU A 300 24.32 9.76 11.28
CA GLU A 300 25.64 9.23 10.95
C GLU A 300 26.09 8.10 11.91
N ASP A 301 25.46 8.00 13.08
CA ASP A 301 25.79 7.01 14.12
C ASP A 301 25.35 5.58 13.77
N ARG A 302 24.53 5.42 12.74
CA ARG A 302 24.02 4.12 12.28
C ARG A 302 25.11 3.30 11.60
N SER A 303 25.16 2.01 11.88
CA SER A 303 26.19 1.16 11.31
C SER A 303 25.75 -0.27 11.05
N ILE A 304 26.24 -0.82 9.93
CA ILE A 304 26.07 -2.25 9.60
C ILE A 304 26.72 -3.17 10.67
N LYS A 305 27.66 -2.67 11.43
CA LYS A 305 28.30 -3.42 12.52
C LYS A 305 27.32 -3.64 13.67
N GLU A 306 26.43 -2.67 13.92
CA GLU A 306 25.38 -2.83 14.93
C GLU A 306 24.33 -3.84 14.46
N VAL A 307 23.90 -3.77 13.19
CA VAL A 307 23.04 -4.80 12.60
C VAL A 307 23.61 -6.20 12.78
N TYR A 308 24.92 -6.35 12.58
CA TYR A 308 25.60 -7.62 12.80
C TYR A 308 25.50 -8.11 14.25
N ARG A 309 25.69 -7.20 15.23
CA ARG A 309 25.55 -7.53 16.65
C ARG A 309 24.14 -7.94 17.00
N MET A 310 23.14 -7.19 16.49
CA MET A 310 21.73 -7.49 16.72
C MET A 310 21.37 -8.87 16.17
N LEU A 311 21.73 -9.18 14.93
CA LEU A 311 21.46 -10.48 14.31
C LEU A 311 22.11 -11.63 15.10
N LYS A 312 23.32 -11.42 15.64
CA LYS A 312 23.98 -12.38 16.55
C LYS A 312 23.25 -12.51 17.88
N GLY A 313 22.89 -11.38 18.49
CA GLY A 313 22.18 -11.36 19.77
C GLY A 313 20.80 -12.06 19.69
N ASP A 314 20.14 -11.94 18.56
CA ASP A 314 18.85 -12.58 18.29
C ASP A 314 18.99 -14.03 17.78
N GLY A 315 20.22 -14.51 17.55
CA GLY A 315 20.49 -15.86 17.06
C GLY A 315 20.08 -16.12 15.62
N ILE A 316 19.84 -15.05 14.83
CA ILE A 316 19.48 -15.15 13.41
C ILE A 316 20.68 -15.60 12.58
N ASP A 317 21.90 -15.24 13.00
CA ASP A 317 23.15 -15.67 12.36
C ASP A 317 23.27 -17.19 12.27
N LYS A 318 22.85 -17.92 13.31
CA LYS A 318 22.86 -19.39 13.34
C LYS A 318 21.88 -20.02 12.35
N VAL A 319 20.77 -19.35 12.07
CA VAL A 319 19.78 -19.81 11.09
C VAL A 319 20.32 -19.66 9.66
N LEU A 320 21.16 -18.64 9.42
CA LEU A 320 21.75 -18.36 8.10
C LEU A 320 23.04 -19.14 7.84
N GLY A 321 23.77 -19.56 8.90
CA GLY A 321 25.13 -20.11 8.82
C GLY A 321 26.16 -19.02 8.49
N GLU A 322 27.42 -19.21 8.92
CA GLU A 322 28.47 -18.18 8.83
C GLU A 322 28.74 -17.68 7.40
N TYR A 323 28.83 -18.59 6.43
CA TYR A 323 29.11 -18.22 5.04
C TYR A 323 27.95 -17.40 4.42
N ARG A 324 26.72 -17.83 4.64
CA ARG A 324 25.52 -17.13 4.12
C ARG A 324 25.27 -15.79 4.83
N PHE A 325 25.78 -15.61 6.03
CA PHE A 325 25.56 -14.41 6.82
C PHE A 325 26.22 -13.17 6.22
N ASN A 326 27.44 -13.25 5.75
CA ASN A 326 28.12 -12.13 5.10
C ASN A 326 27.46 -11.75 3.77
N ASP A 327 27.03 -12.73 2.99
CA ASP A 327 26.28 -12.51 1.76
C ASP A 327 24.91 -11.92 2.04
N TYR A 328 24.29 -12.31 3.15
CA TYR A 328 23.00 -11.79 3.57
C TYR A 328 23.01 -10.29 3.81
N LEU A 329 24.08 -9.74 4.35
CA LEU A 329 24.22 -8.32 4.65
C LEU A 329 24.66 -7.45 3.45
N LEU A 330 25.13 -8.05 2.38
CA LEU A 330 25.69 -7.33 1.23
C LEU A 330 24.72 -6.31 0.58
N PRO A 331 23.44 -6.62 0.32
CA PRO A 331 22.49 -5.65 -0.25
C PRO A 331 22.25 -4.43 0.66
N PHE A 332 22.22 -4.64 1.96
CA PHE A 332 22.10 -3.55 2.95
C PHE A 332 23.36 -2.67 3.00
N LYS A 333 24.55 -3.26 2.93
CA LYS A 333 25.80 -2.48 2.83
C LYS A 333 25.78 -1.56 1.61
N ARG A 334 25.33 -2.07 0.46
CA ARG A 334 25.19 -1.29 -0.77
C ARG A 334 24.16 -0.17 -0.66
N LEU A 335 23.08 -0.34 0.08
CA LEU A 335 22.11 0.71 0.35
C LEU A 335 22.77 1.83 1.18
N ILE A 336 23.44 1.48 2.27
CA ILE A 336 24.13 2.43 3.16
C ILE A 336 25.18 3.24 2.38
N GLU A 337 26.00 2.58 1.57
CA GLU A 337 27.02 3.23 0.75
C GLU A 337 26.41 4.23 -0.26
N ARG A 338 25.28 3.88 -0.87
CA ARG A 338 24.57 4.77 -1.80
C ARG A 338 23.99 6.00 -1.10
N GLU A 339 23.37 5.82 0.07
CA GLU A 339 22.86 6.93 0.86
C GLU A 339 23.99 7.90 1.28
N LYS A 340 25.12 7.37 1.73
CA LYS A 340 26.30 8.19 2.09
C LYS A 340 26.85 8.96 0.89
N ASN A 341 26.92 8.35 -0.29
CA ASN A 341 27.46 8.97 -1.50
C ASN A 341 26.51 10.01 -2.12
N ASN A 342 25.20 9.93 -1.86
CA ASN A 342 24.23 10.94 -2.34
C ASN A 342 24.27 12.25 -1.54
N LYS A 343 24.89 12.28 -0.35
CA LYS A 343 25.11 13.51 0.44
C LYS A 343 26.14 14.46 -0.19
N PHE A 344 26.90 14.02 -1.18
CA PHE A 344 27.97 14.80 -1.81
C PHE A 344 27.66 15.24 -3.27
N LYS A 345 26.42 15.10 -3.70
CA LYS A 345 25.94 15.59 -5.01
C LYS A 345 24.77 16.55 -4.86
#